data_46edafa1d10f4db43cf109833494c9e4
#
_entry.id   46edafa1d10f4db43cf109833494c9e4
#
_cell.length_a   1.000
_cell.length_b   1.000
_cell.length_c   1.000
_cell.angle_alpha   90.00
_cell.angle_beta   90.00
_cell.angle_gamma   90.00
#
_symmetry.space_group_name_H-M   'P 1'
#
loop_
_entity.id
_entity.type
_entity.pdbx_description
1 polymer ?
#
loop_
_entity_poly.entity_id
_entity_poly.type
_entity_poly.pdbx_seq_one_letter_code
_entity_poly.pdbx_strand_id
1 'polypeptide(L)'
;VIILKTLINLRLKFLLNLFICLFSVQYVFCQENNQKYKEDQFYFGVSYFLQAKEITDFKQNGFSGNFQVGFIRDISLDKKNQKALGIGVGFERNKFTSNIQPFLNSDDQVDYRLVVSRFLESKNELSYSSIVFPIELRWRTSSPNKYDFWRIYGGLKIKRNYYIYSNPSYGRSLTIKKRREWTNSIYLNSGFNTWNIHLEYDLNSIFENKKTDIGEEIDINFFKIGLIFYIL
;
A
#
# COMPACT_ATOMS: atom_id res chain seq x y z
N VAL A 1 30.77 -24.29 -7.06
CA VAL A 1 31.00 -22.85 -6.77
C VAL A 1 31.08 -22.04 -8.07
N ILE A 2 31.78 -22.52 -9.13
CA ILE A 2 31.93 -21.77 -10.40
C ILE A 2 30.63 -21.63 -11.15
N ILE A 3 29.79 -22.67 -11.26
CA ILE A 3 28.51 -22.68 -11.97
C ILE A 3 27.53 -21.70 -11.31
N LEU A 4 27.50 -21.60 -9.98
CA LEU A 4 26.62 -20.68 -9.24
C LEU A 4 27.00 -19.21 -9.49
N LYS A 5 28.32 -18.89 -9.52
CA LYS A 5 28.79 -17.54 -9.87
C LYS A 5 28.42 -17.15 -11.30
N THR A 6 28.48 -18.07 -12.24
CA THR A 6 28.12 -17.81 -13.64
C THR A 6 26.64 -17.55 -13.80
N LEU A 7 25.77 -18.30 -13.11
CA LEU A 7 24.30 -18.09 -13.10
C LEU A 7 23.89 -16.77 -12.46
N ILE A 8 24.55 -16.38 -11.37
CA ILE A 8 24.29 -15.07 -10.72
C ILE A 8 24.71 -13.93 -11.64
N ASN A 9 25.88 -14.03 -12.30
CA ASN A 9 26.32 -13.01 -13.25
C ASN A 9 25.41 -12.91 -14.48
N LEU A 10 24.85 -14.02 -14.97
CA LEU A 10 23.92 -14.02 -16.11
C LEU A 10 22.60 -13.33 -15.74
N ARG A 11 22.05 -13.61 -14.55
CA ARG A 11 20.84 -12.95 -14.04
C ARG A 11 21.04 -11.45 -13.80
N LEU A 12 22.21 -11.08 -13.27
CA LEU A 12 22.53 -9.68 -13.03
C LEU A 12 22.67 -8.90 -14.35
N LYS A 13 23.34 -9.49 -15.36
CA LYS A 13 23.44 -8.91 -16.72
C LYS A 13 22.06 -8.79 -17.40
N PHE A 14 21.21 -9.79 -17.24
CA PHE A 14 19.83 -9.73 -17.77
C PHE A 14 19.01 -8.62 -17.12
N LEU A 15 19.07 -8.47 -15.80
CA LEU A 15 18.40 -7.40 -15.06
C LEU A 15 18.95 -6.02 -15.44
N LEU A 16 20.26 -5.90 -15.62
CA LEU A 16 20.88 -4.65 -16.05
C LEU A 16 20.47 -4.26 -17.48
N ASN A 17 20.43 -5.23 -18.40
CA ASN A 17 19.96 -4.98 -19.77
C ASN A 17 18.46 -4.64 -19.82
N LEU A 18 17.64 -5.30 -19.00
CA LEU A 18 16.22 -4.97 -18.88
C LEU A 18 16.03 -3.55 -18.33
N PHE A 19 16.83 -3.15 -17.34
CA PHE A 19 16.85 -1.80 -16.79
C PHE A 19 17.25 -0.75 -17.83
N ILE A 20 18.33 -1.02 -18.60
CA ILE A 20 18.78 -0.14 -19.70
C ILE A 20 17.71 -0.04 -20.80
N CYS A 21 17.06 -1.14 -21.19
CA CYS A 21 15.95 -1.12 -22.15
C CYS A 21 14.76 -0.30 -21.66
N LEU A 22 14.39 -0.39 -20.38
CA LEU A 22 13.32 0.41 -19.79
C LEU A 22 13.63 1.90 -19.79
N PHE A 23 14.91 2.27 -19.61
CA PHE A 23 15.35 3.67 -19.69
C PHE A 23 15.49 4.18 -21.13
N SER A 24 15.90 3.35 -22.09
CA SER A 24 16.06 3.76 -23.49
C SER A 24 14.73 4.03 -24.19
N VAL A 25 13.64 3.39 -23.78
CA VAL A 25 12.28 3.67 -24.30
C VAL A 25 11.84 5.11 -23.98
N GLN A 26 12.39 5.76 -22.98
CA GLN A 26 12.06 7.15 -22.62
C GLN A 26 12.60 8.16 -23.64
N TYR A 27 13.70 7.88 -24.34
CA TYR A 27 14.30 8.81 -25.31
C TYR A 27 13.55 8.87 -26.65
N VAL A 28 12.74 7.87 -26.98
CA VAL A 28 12.04 7.81 -28.28
C VAL A 28 10.75 8.67 -28.30
N PHE A 29 10.19 9.00 -27.14
CA PHE A 29 8.95 9.80 -27.04
C PHE A 29 9.16 11.30 -26.84
N CYS A 30 10.39 11.81 -26.93
CA CYS A 30 10.72 13.21 -26.66
C CYS A 30 10.71 14.14 -27.89
N GLN A 31 10.10 13.75 -29.01
CA GLN A 31 10.11 14.56 -30.25
C GLN A 31 8.72 14.92 -30.77
N GLU A 32 7.75 15.23 -29.95
CA GLU A 32 6.58 15.97 -30.36
C GLU A 32 6.47 17.28 -29.58
N ASN A 33 6.73 18.37 -30.27
CA ASN A 33 6.78 19.75 -29.80
C ASN A 33 5.37 20.31 -29.54
N ASN A 34 4.53 19.58 -28.81
CA ASN A 34 3.34 20.09 -28.15
C ASN A 34 3.59 19.94 -26.65
N GLN A 35 3.92 21.06 -26.00
CA GLN A 35 4.06 21.14 -24.54
C GLN A 35 2.72 20.79 -23.86
N LYS A 36 2.32 19.54 -23.94
CA LYS A 36 1.30 19.00 -23.05
C LYS A 36 1.93 18.94 -21.67
N TYR A 37 1.59 19.88 -20.83
CA TYR A 37 1.93 19.88 -19.42
C TYR A 37 1.45 18.56 -18.80
N LYS A 38 2.40 17.69 -18.42
CA LYS A 38 2.15 16.41 -17.76
C LYS A 38 2.69 16.52 -16.35
N GLU A 39 1.92 16.05 -15.39
CA GLU A 39 2.37 15.98 -14.00
C GLU A 39 2.64 14.52 -13.61
N ASP A 40 3.70 13.95 -14.19
CA ASP A 40 4.25 12.70 -13.70
C ASP A 40 4.80 12.97 -12.28
N GLN A 41 4.38 12.20 -11.29
CA GLN A 41 4.63 12.53 -9.88
C GLN A 41 5.17 11.34 -9.10
N PHE A 42 6.21 11.60 -8.33
CA PHE A 42 6.51 10.76 -7.17
C PHE A 42 5.57 11.15 -6.03
N TYR A 43 5.11 10.16 -5.28
CA TYR A 43 4.34 10.42 -4.08
C TYR A 43 4.95 9.71 -2.88
N PHE A 44 4.80 10.30 -1.72
CA PHE A 44 4.99 9.63 -0.45
C PHE A 44 3.87 10.01 0.50
N GLY A 45 3.49 9.10 1.38
CA GLY A 45 2.39 9.33 2.30
C GLY A 45 2.54 8.54 3.58
N VAL A 46 1.91 9.06 4.61
CA VAL A 46 1.78 8.41 5.91
C VAL A 46 0.32 8.46 6.34
N SER A 47 -0.18 7.36 6.88
CA SER A 47 -1.58 7.28 7.31
C SER A 47 -1.71 6.48 8.60
N TYR A 48 -2.72 6.82 9.37
CA TYR A 48 -3.16 6.07 10.54
C TYR A 48 -4.30 5.14 10.15
N PHE A 49 -4.35 3.95 10.75
CA PHE A 49 -5.40 2.96 10.53
C PHE A 49 -6.48 3.08 11.59
N LEU A 50 -7.71 3.12 11.11
CA LEU A 50 -8.91 2.97 11.92
C LEU A 50 -9.59 1.68 11.50
N GLN A 51 -10.04 0.89 12.47
CA GLN A 51 -10.88 -0.26 12.19
C GLN A 51 -12.22 0.20 11.62
N ALA A 52 -12.60 -0.34 10.47
CA ALA A 52 -13.83 0.05 9.80
C ALA A 52 -15.06 -0.76 10.22
N LYS A 53 -14.86 -1.97 10.75
CA LYS A 53 -15.92 -2.88 11.19
C LYS A 53 -15.65 -3.34 12.62
N GLU A 54 -16.63 -3.22 13.48
CA GLU A 54 -16.55 -3.74 14.84
C GLU A 54 -16.51 -5.28 14.83
N ILE A 55 -15.58 -5.84 15.60
CA ILE A 55 -15.46 -7.27 15.88
C ILE A 55 -15.48 -7.40 17.41
N THR A 56 -16.29 -8.32 17.92
CA THR A 56 -16.44 -8.55 19.36
C THR A 56 -15.08 -8.79 20.00
N ASP A 57 -14.82 -8.13 21.13
CA ASP A 57 -13.57 -8.24 21.89
C ASP A 57 -12.27 -7.86 21.17
N PHE A 58 -12.35 -7.43 19.92
CA PHE A 58 -11.19 -6.91 19.19
C PHE A 58 -10.85 -5.49 19.68
N LYS A 59 -9.57 -5.27 19.94
CA LYS A 59 -9.05 -3.95 20.37
C LYS A 59 -7.79 -3.58 19.59
N GLN A 60 -7.85 -2.43 18.96
CA GLN A 60 -6.64 -1.78 18.43
C GLN A 60 -5.98 -1.03 19.59
N ASN A 61 -4.89 -1.57 20.13
CA ASN A 61 -4.30 -1.12 21.38
C ASN A 61 -2.87 -0.57 21.23
N GLY A 62 -2.57 -0.01 20.06
CA GLY A 62 -1.28 0.60 19.79
C GLY A 62 -1.26 1.38 18.48
N PHE A 63 -0.11 1.96 18.16
CA PHE A 63 0.07 2.69 16.90
C PHE A 63 -0.10 1.74 15.70
N SER A 64 -1.00 2.11 14.84
CA SER A 64 -1.27 1.39 13.59
C SER A 64 -1.27 2.38 12.43
N GLY A 65 -0.45 2.11 11.44
CA GLY A 65 -0.34 3.04 10.32
C GLY A 65 0.42 2.45 9.15
N ASN A 66 0.49 3.22 8.07
CA ASN A 66 1.29 2.87 6.91
C ASN A 66 2.19 4.00 6.46
N PHE A 67 3.23 3.59 5.76
CA PHE A 67 4.07 4.43 4.92
C PHE A 67 3.90 3.96 3.48
N GLN A 68 3.75 4.90 2.56
CA GLN A 68 3.62 4.61 1.14
C GLN A 68 4.50 5.52 0.29
N VAL A 69 5.07 4.96 -0.77
CA VAL A 69 5.87 5.67 -1.75
C VAL A 69 5.64 5.09 -3.13
N GLY A 70 5.65 5.90 -4.15
CA GLY A 70 5.48 5.41 -5.51
C GLY A 70 5.59 6.50 -6.56
N PHE A 71 5.29 6.08 -7.78
CA PHE A 71 5.29 6.91 -8.96
C PHE A 71 3.97 6.74 -9.69
N ILE A 72 3.38 7.84 -10.13
CA ILE A 72 2.15 7.87 -10.94
C ILE A 72 2.41 8.70 -12.18
N ARG A 73 2.09 8.11 -13.32
CA ARG A 73 2.14 8.77 -14.62
C ARG A 73 0.78 9.34 -14.99
N ASP A 74 0.81 10.56 -15.49
CA ASP A 74 -0.36 11.31 -15.93
C ASP A 74 -0.69 11.05 -17.40
N ILE A 75 -1.96 10.72 -17.67
CA ILE A 75 -2.54 10.65 -19.01
C ILE A 75 -3.62 11.72 -19.08
N SER A 76 -3.30 12.83 -19.75
CA SER A 76 -4.23 13.96 -19.86
C SER A 76 -5.51 13.58 -20.61
N LEU A 77 -6.67 13.92 -20.06
CA LEU A 77 -7.99 13.69 -20.63
C LEU A 77 -8.59 14.95 -21.25
N ASP A 78 -8.03 16.12 -20.98
CA ASP A 78 -8.50 17.38 -21.52
C ASP A 78 -7.36 18.26 -22.07
N LYS A 79 -7.71 19.25 -22.92
CA LYS A 79 -6.73 20.17 -23.51
C LYS A 79 -6.08 21.12 -22.50
N LYS A 80 -6.74 21.36 -21.37
CA LYS A 80 -6.25 22.24 -20.29
C LYS A 80 -5.41 21.46 -19.25
N ASN A 81 -5.30 20.15 -19.39
CA ASN A 81 -4.63 19.25 -18.44
C ASN A 81 -5.17 19.34 -16.98
N GLN A 82 -6.42 19.76 -16.84
CA GLN A 82 -7.09 19.83 -15.55
C GLN A 82 -7.69 18.49 -15.13
N LYS A 83 -7.97 17.62 -16.12
CA LYS A 83 -8.46 16.26 -15.90
C LYS A 83 -7.47 15.27 -16.48
N ALA A 84 -7.12 14.25 -15.69
CA ALA A 84 -6.20 13.22 -16.13
C ALA A 84 -6.59 11.85 -15.54
N LEU A 85 -6.08 10.80 -16.16
CA LEU A 85 -6.02 9.45 -15.63
C LEU A 85 -4.61 9.20 -15.12
N GLY A 86 -4.45 8.89 -13.84
CA GLY A 86 -3.19 8.50 -13.23
C GLY A 86 -3.07 6.98 -13.18
N ILE A 87 -1.94 6.44 -13.62
CA ILE A 87 -1.61 5.03 -13.50
C ILE A 87 -0.21 4.92 -12.92
N GLY A 88 -0.02 4.09 -11.90
CA GLY A 88 1.25 4.06 -11.22
C GLY A 88 1.65 2.73 -10.62
N VAL A 89 2.79 2.77 -9.95
CA VAL A 89 3.31 1.69 -9.13
C VAL A 89 3.90 2.27 -7.85
N GLY A 90 3.71 1.57 -6.76
CA GLY A 90 4.24 2.00 -5.47
C GLY A 90 4.50 0.84 -4.54
N PHE A 91 4.95 1.20 -3.37
CA PHE A 91 5.23 0.31 -2.25
C PHE A 91 4.55 0.84 -1.00
N GLU A 92 3.95 -0.07 -0.23
CA GLU A 92 3.39 0.22 1.09
C GLU A 92 4.02 -0.67 2.15
N ARG A 93 4.37 -0.08 3.29
CA ARG A 93 4.70 -0.78 4.52
C ARG A 93 3.60 -0.52 5.55
N ASN A 94 2.94 -1.57 5.97
CA ASN A 94 1.80 -1.53 6.87
C ASN A 94 2.20 -2.12 8.22
N LYS A 95 1.75 -1.46 9.29
CA LYS A 95 1.92 -1.89 10.68
C LYS A 95 0.59 -1.74 11.41
N PHE A 96 0.18 -2.79 12.07
CA PHE A 96 -1.08 -2.84 12.79
C PHE A 96 -0.89 -3.49 14.15
N THR A 97 -1.31 -2.81 15.22
CA THR A 97 -1.15 -3.28 16.59
C THR A 97 -2.50 -3.52 17.24
N SER A 98 -2.74 -4.75 17.70
CA SER A 98 -4.03 -5.17 18.29
C SER A 98 -3.84 -6.30 19.29
N ASN A 99 -4.96 -6.75 19.87
CA ASN A 99 -5.00 -7.92 20.72
C ASN A 99 -5.18 -9.25 19.96
N ILE A 100 -5.16 -9.23 18.60
CA ILE A 100 -5.21 -10.46 17.81
C ILE A 100 -3.84 -11.13 17.80
N GLN A 101 -3.77 -12.40 18.20
CA GLN A 101 -2.54 -13.16 18.27
C GLN A 101 -2.63 -14.41 17.40
N PRO A 102 -1.78 -14.54 16.36
CA PRO A 102 -1.64 -15.79 15.64
C PRO A 102 -0.85 -16.80 16.47
N PHE A 103 -1.22 -18.07 16.35
CA PHE A 103 -0.53 -19.20 16.97
C PHE A 103 -0.53 -20.39 16.02
N LEU A 104 0.37 -21.35 16.24
CA LEU A 104 0.37 -22.61 15.50
C LEU A 104 -0.54 -23.60 16.22
N ASN A 105 -1.49 -24.20 15.49
CA ASN A 105 -2.31 -25.29 16.00
C ASN A 105 -1.55 -26.64 15.93
N SER A 106 -2.21 -27.74 16.31
CA SER A 106 -1.63 -29.09 16.30
C SER A 106 -1.19 -29.57 14.91
N ASP A 107 -1.74 -28.99 13.86
CA ASP A 107 -1.48 -29.34 12.46
C ASP A 107 -0.45 -28.39 11.80
N ASP A 108 0.31 -27.64 12.60
CA ASP A 108 1.25 -26.59 12.16
C ASP A 108 0.60 -25.50 11.28
N GLN A 109 -0.72 -25.32 11.39
CA GLN A 109 -1.42 -24.24 10.72
C GLN A 109 -1.54 -23.02 11.62
N VAL A 110 -1.54 -21.83 11.00
CA VAL A 110 -1.72 -20.58 11.74
C VAL A 110 -3.20 -20.34 11.98
N ASP A 111 -3.58 -20.33 13.25
CA ASP A 111 -4.88 -19.89 13.75
C ASP A 111 -4.73 -18.59 14.53
N TYR A 112 -5.85 -17.97 14.89
CA TYR A 112 -5.88 -16.69 15.56
C TYR A 112 -6.74 -16.76 16.81
N ARG A 113 -6.31 -16.03 17.84
CA ARG A 113 -7.12 -15.82 19.04
C ARG A 113 -7.14 -14.36 19.41
N LEU A 114 -8.22 -13.93 20.04
CA LEU A 114 -8.30 -12.63 20.68
C LEU A 114 -7.85 -12.77 22.14
N VAL A 115 -6.79 -12.08 22.49
CA VAL A 115 -6.31 -12.11 23.89
C VAL A 115 -7.02 -11.02 24.67
N VAL A 116 -8.02 -11.44 25.44
CA VAL A 116 -8.77 -10.58 26.36
C VAL A 116 -8.29 -10.88 27.77
N SER A 117 -7.35 -10.08 28.25
CA SER A 117 -6.85 -10.21 29.62
C SER A 117 -7.15 -8.95 30.42
N ARG A 118 -7.63 -9.12 31.65
CA ARG A 118 -7.82 -8.02 32.60
C ARG A 118 -6.50 -7.58 33.27
N PHE A 119 -5.47 -8.40 33.20
CA PHE A 119 -4.22 -8.20 33.93
C PHE A 119 -3.00 -7.93 33.05
N LEU A 120 -3.07 -8.25 31.74
CA LEU A 120 -1.98 -8.10 30.80
C LEU A 120 -2.50 -7.45 29.51
N GLU A 121 -2.00 -6.27 29.21
CA GLU A 121 -2.18 -5.69 27.88
C GLU A 121 -1.39 -6.53 26.86
N SER A 122 -2.05 -7.52 26.29
CA SER A 122 -1.46 -8.29 25.19
C SER A 122 -1.52 -7.45 23.92
N LYS A 123 -0.36 -7.05 23.43
CA LYS A 123 -0.20 -6.36 22.17
C LYS A 123 0.48 -7.28 21.18
N ASN A 124 -0.06 -7.36 19.98
CA ASN A 124 0.59 -8.02 18.86
C ASN A 124 0.73 -7.04 17.71
N GLU A 125 1.93 -6.88 17.24
CA GLU A 125 2.26 -6.09 16.07
C GLU A 125 2.26 -6.98 14.84
N LEU A 126 1.32 -6.74 13.94
CA LEU A 126 1.28 -7.35 12.62
C LEU A 126 1.85 -6.35 11.61
N SER A 127 2.83 -6.76 10.83
CA SER A 127 3.42 -5.92 9.80
C SER A 127 3.55 -6.65 8.47
N TYR A 128 3.24 -5.96 7.38
CA TYR A 128 3.35 -6.49 6.03
C TYR A 128 3.68 -5.40 5.02
N SER A 129 4.17 -5.82 3.87
CA SER A 129 4.48 -4.94 2.74
C SER A 129 3.63 -5.31 1.54
N SER A 130 3.35 -4.32 0.71
CA SER A 130 2.60 -4.52 -0.53
C SER A 130 3.22 -3.74 -1.68
N ILE A 131 3.23 -4.34 -2.87
CA ILE A 131 3.37 -3.58 -4.11
C ILE A 131 1.98 -3.11 -4.49
N VAL A 132 1.87 -1.84 -4.88
CA VAL A 132 0.60 -1.16 -5.11
C VAL A 132 0.55 -0.67 -6.54
N PHE A 133 -0.58 -0.87 -7.18
CA PHE A 133 -0.89 -0.38 -8.52
C PHE A 133 -2.09 0.57 -8.42
N PRO A 134 -1.84 1.89 -8.25
CA PRO A 134 -2.91 2.88 -8.21
C PRO A 134 -3.41 3.19 -9.62
N ILE A 135 -4.73 3.34 -9.74
CA ILE A 135 -5.44 3.84 -10.91
C ILE A 135 -6.39 4.91 -10.40
N GLU A 136 -6.20 6.17 -10.82
CA GLU A 136 -6.97 7.29 -10.28
C GLU A 136 -7.43 8.29 -11.34
N LEU A 137 -8.58 8.85 -11.11
CA LEU A 137 -9.06 10.03 -11.82
C LEU A 137 -8.54 11.26 -11.08
N ARG A 138 -7.95 12.18 -11.82
CA ARG A 138 -7.31 13.38 -11.32
C ARG A 138 -8.06 14.61 -11.80
N TRP A 139 -8.44 15.46 -10.87
CA TRP A 139 -8.91 16.79 -11.16
C TRP A 139 -8.06 17.83 -10.42
N ARG A 140 -7.66 18.88 -11.13
CA ARG A 140 -6.80 19.92 -10.57
C ARG A 140 -7.07 21.26 -11.25
N THR A 141 -6.78 22.34 -10.52
CA THR A 141 -6.89 23.71 -11.05
C THR A 141 -5.55 24.27 -11.54
N SER A 142 -4.59 23.37 -11.83
CA SER A 142 -3.26 23.74 -12.31
C SER A 142 -3.29 24.38 -13.69
N SER A 143 -2.32 25.25 -13.94
CA SER A 143 -2.01 25.80 -15.26
C SER A 143 -0.48 25.87 -15.42
N PRO A 144 0.06 25.93 -16.68
CA PRO A 144 1.50 25.93 -16.90
C PRO A 144 2.28 27.00 -16.14
N ASN A 145 1.62 28.10 -15.77
CA ASN A 145 2.24 29.25 -15.11
C ASN A 145 1.85 29.40 -13.63
N LYS A 146 1.12 28.42 -13.06
CA LYS A 146 0.64 28.50 -11.69
C LYS A 146 0.93 27.21 -10.93
N TYR A 147 1.81 27.28 -9.94
CA TYR A 147 2.20 26.13 -9.13
C TYR A 147 1.28 25.88 -7.93
N ASP A 148 0.54 26.90 -7.50
CA ASP A 148 -0.41 26.79 -6.38
C ASP A 148 -1.79 26.45 -6.89
N PHE A 149 -2.25 25.23 -6.65
CA PHE A 149 -3.53 24.77 -7.16
C PHE A 149 -4.18 23.72 -6.24
N TRP A 150 -5.50 23.63 -6.36
CA TRP A 150 -6.28 22.57 -5.73
C TRP A 150 -6.21 21.30 -6.55
N ARG A 151 -6.17 20.17 -5.86
CA ARG A 151 -6.26 18.85 -6.47
C ARG A 151 -7.23 17.95 -5.72
N ILE A 152 -7.94 17.12 -6.48
CA ILE A 152 -8.80 16.05 -6.00
C ILE A 152 -8.49 14.84 -6.89
N TYR A 153 -7.93 13.80 -6.29
CA TYR A 153 -7.54 12.57 -6.97
C TYR A 153 -8.23 11.41 -6.27
N GLY A 154 -8.97 10.60 -7.02
CA GLY A 154 -9.71 9.47 -6.46
C GLY A 154 -9.63 8.25 -7.34
N GLY A 155 -9.53 7.07 -6.75
CA GLY A 155 -9.35 5.86 -7.53
C GLY A 155 -9.30 4.58 -6.74
N LEU A 156 -8.74 3.58 -7.40
CA LEU A 156 -8.54 2.23 -6.89
C LEU A 156 -7.05 1.96 -6.70
N LYS A 157 -6.71 1.21 -5.66
CA LYS A 157 -5.41 0.57 -5.51
C LYS A 157 -5.59 -0.95 -5.57
N ILE A 158 -4.85 -1.59 -6.46
CA ILE A 158 -4.69 -3.04 -6.49
C ILE A 158 -3.37 -3.34 -5.78
N LYS A 159 -3.40 -4.17 -4.75
CA LYS A 159 -2.25 -4.42 -3.88
C LYS A 159 -1.85 -5.88 -3.92
N ARG A 160 -0.56 -6.15 -4.17
CA ARG A 160 0.05 -7.46 -4.03
C ARG A 160 0.74 -7.54 -2.67
N ASN A 161 0.18 -8.33 -1.77
CA ASN A 161 0.65 -8.44 -0.39
C ASN A 161 1.75 -9.51 -0.25
N TYR A 162 2.74 -9.20 0.56
CA TYR A 162 3.79 -10.14 0.97
C TYR A 162 3.49 -10.74 2.34
N TYR A 163 4.45 -11.46 2.92
CA TYR A 163 4.28 -12.13 4.19
C TYR A 163 3.87 -11.17 5.31
N ILE A 164 3.00 -11.65 6.20
CA ILE A 164 2.68 -10.96 7.43
C ILE A 164 3.64 -11.45 8.50
N TYR A 165 4.28 -10.52 9.17
CA TYR A 165 5.11 -10.77 10.35
C TYR A 165 4.32 -10.41 11.59
N SER A 166 4.26 -11.34 12.52
CA SER A 166 3.64 -11.15 13.83
C SER A 166 4.72 -11.06 14.89
N ASN A 167 4.67 -10.01 15.69
CA ASN A 167 5.58 -9.78 16.79
C ASN A 167 4.77 -9.50 18.07
N PRO A 168 4.36 -10.54 18.81
CA PRO A 168 3.59 -10.39 20.02
C PRO A 168 4.46 -9.92 21.18
N SER A 169 3.87 -9.17 22.13
CA SER A 169 4.56 -8.77 23.37
C SER A 169 4.97 -9.97 24.23
N TYR A 170 4.24 -11.08 24.11
CA TYR A 170 4.53 -12.36 24.77
C TYR A 170 4.40 -13.50 23.77
N GLY A 171 5.40 -14.37 23.71
CA GLY A 171 5.43 -15.51 22.81
C GLY A 171 6.46 -15.40 21.70
N ARG A 172 6.33 -16.23 20.67
CA ARG A 172 7.26 -16.26 19.53
C ARG A 172 6.72 -15.43 18.39
N SER A 173 7.62 -14.71 17.73
CA SER A 173 7.32 -14.06 16.44
C SER A 173 7.05 -15.12 15.37
N LEU A 174 6.06 -14.88 14.54
CA LEU A 174 5.63 -15.79 13.48
C LEU A 174 5.61 -15.08 12.13
N THR A 175 5.96 -15.84 11.09
CA THR A 175 5.77 -15.41 9.70
C THR A 175 4.55 -16.12 9.12
N ILE A 176 3.51 -15.35 8.77
CA ILE A 176 2.26 -15.87 8.29
C ILE A 176 2.31 -15.87 6.76
N LYS A 177 2.40 -17.05 6.17
CA LYS A 177 2.46 -17.25 4.71
C LYS A 177 1.07 -17.23 4.09
N LYS A 178 0.06 -17.84 4.76
CA LYS A 178 -1.32 -17.90 4.28
C LYS A 178 -2.03 -16.58 4.56
N ARG A 179 -2.22 -15.79 3.53
CA ARG A 179 -2.85 -14.48 3.52
C ARG A 179 -3.52 -14.26 2.18
N ARG A 180 -4.39 -13.27 2.11
CA ARG A 180 -4.90 -12.82 0.82
C ARG A 180 -3.78 -12.11 0.07
N GLU A 181 -3.34 -12.70 -1.03
CA GLU A 181 -2.24 -12.18 -1.82
C GLU A 181 -2.59 -10.90 -2.57
N TRP A 182 -3.82 -10.79 -3.02
CA TRP A 182 -4.33 -9.61 -3.71
C TRP A 182 -5.47 -8.98 -2.92
N THR A 183 -5.35 -7.70 -2.64
CA THR A 183 -6.39 -6.89 -1.99
C THR A 183 -6.60 -5.62 -2.79
N ASN A 184 -7.79 -5.03 -2.62
CA ASN A 184 -8.17 -3.80 -3.29
C ASN A 184 -8.60 -2.76 -2.26
N SER A 185 -8.37 -1.49 -2.56
CA SER A 185 -8.91 -0.37 -1.80
C SER A 185 -9.37 0.74 -2.72
N ILE A 186 -10.30 1.54 -2.23
CA ILE A 186 -10.66 2.82 -2.83
C ILE A 186 -10.00 3.93 -2.03
N TYR A 187 -9.65 5.03 -2.69
CA TYR A 187 -9.03 6.15 -2.00
C TYR A 187 -9.42 7.49 -2.61
N LEU A 188 -9.26 8.53 -1.80
CA LEU A 188 -9.45 9.92 -2.16
C LEU A 188 -8.32 10.75 -1.57
N ASN A 189 -7.69 11.55 -2.42
CA ASN A 189 -6.70 12.55 -2.03
C ASN A 189 -7.25 13.92 -2.37
N SER A 190 -7.22 14.84 -1.43
CA SER A 190 -7.66 16.21 -1.66
C SER A 190 -6.75 17.18 -0.93
N GLY A 191 -6.37 18.26 -1.60
CA GLY A 191 -5.52 19.24 -0.99
C GLY A 191 -5.15 20.41 -1.88
N PHE A 192 -4.30 21.25 -1.31
CA PHE A 192 -3.76 22.44 -1.96
C PHE A 192 -2.24 22.38 -1.98
N ASN A 193 -1.67 22.60 -3.15
CA ASN A 193 -0.22 22.59 -3.37
C ASN A 193 0.43 21.27 -2.87
N THR A 194 1.34 21.33 -1.92
CA THR A 194 2.09 20.18 -1.40
C THR A 194 1.29 19.34 -0.41
N TRP A 195 0.35 19.96 0.31
CA TRP A 195 -0.37 19.31 1.41
C TRP A 195 -1.67 18.68 0.94
N ASN A 196 -1.78 17.36 1.04
CA ASN A 196 -2.99 16.66 0.66
C ASN A 196 -3.39 15.68 1.77
N ILE A 197 -4.68 15.69 2.09
CA ILE A 197 -5.30 14.68 2.95
C ILE A 197 -5.49 13.41 2.11
N HIS A 198 -5.15 12.29 2.69
CA HIS A 198 -5.33 10.95 2.13
C HIS A 198 -6.37 10.20 2.93
N LEU A 199 -7.41 9.71 2.25
CA LEU A 199 -8.43 8.81 2.79
C LEU A 199 -8.43 7.53 1.96
N GLU A 200 -8.36 6.37 2.61
CA GLU A 200 -8.38 5.08 1.92
C GLU A 200 -9.24 4.09 2.70
N TYR A 201 -10.02 3.29 1.99
CA TYR A 201 -10.83 2.21 2.54
C TYR A 201 -10.45 0.89 1.88
N ASP A 202 -10.03 -0.09 2.70
CA ASP A 202 -9.71 -1.43 2.23
C ASP A 202 -11.02 -2.20 1.95
N LEU A 203 -11.20 -2.64 0.70
CA LEU A 203 -12.38 -3.40 0.28
C LEU A 203 -12.32 -4.87 0.71
N ASN A 204 -11.11 -5.36 0.95
CA ASN A 204 -10.86 -6.74 1.34
C ASN A 204 -9.91 -6.80 2.53
N SER A 205 -10.19 -7.70 3.46
CA SER A 205 -9.26 -8.04 4.53
C SER A 205 -8.02 -8.74 3.99
N ILE A 206 -6.86 -8.51 4.62
CA ILE A 206 -5.63 -9.25 4.32
C ILE A 206 -5.68 -10.69 4.85
N PHE A 207 -6.54 -10.95 5.84
CA PHE A 207 -6.77 -12.28 6.38
C PHE A 207 -7.69 -13.06 5.44
N GLU A 208 -7.26 -14.24 5.03
CA GLU A 208 -8.04 -15.08 4.11
C GLU A 208 -8.82 -16.12 4.90
N ASN A 209 -10.17 -16.02 4.91
CA ASN A 209 -11.10 -17.00 5.49
C ASN A 209 -10.66 -17.52 6.88
N LYS A 210 -10.20 -16.60 7.72
CA LYS A 210 -9.74 -16.95 9.06
C LYS A 210 -10.84 -16.72 10.08
N LYS A 211 -10.89 -17.64 11.05
CA LYS A 211 -11.77 -17.54 12.20
C LYS A 211 -10.93 -17.48 13.45
N THR A 212 -11.49 -16.87 14.49
CA THR A 212 -10.94 -16.93 15.83
C THR A 212 -11.19 -18.32 16.43
N ASP A 213 -10.55 -18.61 17.53
CA ASP A 213 -10.78 -19.82 18.37
C ASP A 213 -12.25 -19.95 18.83
N ILE A 214 -13.00 -18.85 18.90
CA ILE A 214 -14.44 -18.80 19.20
C ILE A 214 -15.33 -18.86 17.96
N GLY A 215 -14.75 -19.02 16.77
CA GLY A 215 -15.49 -19.19 15.49
C GLY A 215 -15.92 -17.91 14.78
N GLU A 216 -15.57 -16.73 15.29
CA GLU A 216 -15.84 -15.45 14.62
C GLU A 216 -14.91 -15.22 13.42
N GLU A 217 -15.45 -14.70 12.33
CA GLU A 217 -14.66 -14.37 11.16
C GLU A 217 -13.77 -13.14 11.38
N ILE A 218 -12.50 -13.28 11.01
CA ILE A 218 -11.53 -12.18 11.05
C ILE A 218 -11.59 -11.45 9.71
N ASP A 219 -12.62 -10.62 9.54
CA ASP A 219 -12.77 -9.74 8.37
C ASP A 219 -12.49 -8.30 8.77
N ILE A 220 -11.20 -8.00 8.93
CA ILE A 220 -10.75 -6.67 9.36
C ILE A 220 -10.47 -5.83 8.12
N ASN A 221 -11.34 -4.86 7.89
CA ASN A 221 -11.15 -3.81 6.90
C ASN A 221 -10.70 -2.53 7.60
N PHE A 222 -9.74 -1.84 7.00
CA PHE A 222 -9.23 -0.60 7.55
C PHE A 222 -9.73 0.60 6.77
N PHE A 223 -10.05 1.65 7.52
CA PHE A 223 -10.12 3.00 7.02
C PHE A 223 -8.81 3.70 7.38
N LYS A 224 -8.15 4.31 6.40
CA LYS A 224 -6.88 4.98 6.59
C LYS A 224 -7.07 6.46 6.38
N ILE A 225 -6.55 7.26 7.30
CA ILE A 225 -6.52 8.72 7.20
C ILE A 225 -5.09 9.21 7.39
N GLY A 226 -4.65 10.11 6.54
CA GLY A 226 -3.27 10.59 6.60
C GLY A 226 -2.98 11.75 5.66
N LEU A 227 -1.69 11.92 5.40
CA LEU A 227 -1.16 12.93 4.49
C LEU A 227 -0.43 12.25 3.34
N ILE A 228 -0.57 12.82 2.16
CA ILE A 228 0.16 12.42 0.96
C ILE A 228 0.75 13.64 0.27
N PHE A 229 1.98 13.49 -0.16
CA PHE A 229 2.78 14.53 -0.81
C PHE A 229 3.14 14.09 -2.21
N TYR A 230 3.00 15.01 -3.17
CA TYR A 230 3.35 14.78 -4.55
C TYR A 230 4.52 15.68 -4.94
N ILE A 231 5.53 15.07 -5.54
CA ILE A 231 6.76 15.71 -6.00
C ILE A 231 6.85 15.49 -7.51
N LEU A 232 7.01 16.57 -8.25
CA LEU A 232 7.20 16.58 -9.72
C LEU A 232 8.63 16.22 -10.08
#